data_2c784d6f90996448d547cd9aeca3bbce
#
_entry.id   2c784d6f90996448d547cd9aeca3bbce
#
_cell.length_a   1.000
_cell.length_b   1.000
_cell.length_c   1.000
_cell.angle_alpha   90.00
_cell.angle_beta   90.00
_cell.angle_gamma   90.00
#
_symmetry.space_group_name_H-M   'P 1'
#
loop_
_entity.id
_entity.type
_entity.pdbx_description
1 polymer ?
#
loop_
_entity_poly.entity_id
_entity_poly.type
_entity_poly.pdbx_seq_one_letter_code
_entity_poly.pdbx_strand_id
1 'polypeptide(L)'
;MKTVLSMLAALAPLTVLVAPAVAAPRIARCVITSDAGTWRGPCWFEPQRGGSFEVAAQSGNFNGTESVSVFITSPGVAEVRGLTSRGINSNWGTARRSPNDRACWVGEGFSVCVY
;
A
#
# COMPACT_ATOMS: atom_id res chain seq x y z
N MET A 1 -55.81 36.79 -21.20
CA MET A 1 -54.94 36.64 -20.03
C MET A 1 -54.02 35.45 -20.23
N LYS A 2 -52.76 35.74 -20.44
CA LYS A 2 -51.77 34.66 -20.58
C LYS A 2 -51.06 34.54 -19.23
N THR A 3 -51.31 33.48 -18.51
CA THR A 3 -50.55 33.10 -17.33
C THR A 3 -49.22 32.51 -17.81
N VAL A 4 -48.16 33.24 -17.55
CA VAL A 4 -46.80 32.72 -17.75
C VAL A 4 -46.43 31.90 -16.51
N LEU A 5 -46.45 30.58 -16.63
CA LEU A 5 -45.88 29.71 -15.63
C LEU A 5 -44.36 29.78 -15.77
N SER A 6 -43.73 30.52 -14.91
CA SER A 6 -42.27 30.45 -14.71
C SER A 6 -41.97 29.11 -14.03
N MET A 7 -41.54 28.13 -14.81
CA MET A 7 -40.90 26.95 -14.23
C MET A 7 -39.52 27.38 -13.71
N LEU A 8 -39.42 27.58 -12.43
CA LEU A 8 -38.14 27.63 -11.73
C LEU A 8 -37.60 26.19 -11.70
N ALA A 9 -36.70 25.88 -12.61
CA ALA A 9 -35.90 24.70 -12.52
C ALA A 9 -34.95 24.87 -11.33
N ALA A 10 -35.27 24.22 -10.18
CA ALA A 10 -34.35 24.12 -9.08
C ALA A 10 -33.19 23.20 -9.50
N LEU A 11 -32.06 23.78 -9.85
CA LEU A 11 -30.79 23.07 -10.00
C LEU A 11 -30.37 22.63 -8.58
N ALA A 12 -30.66 21.38 -8.23
CA ALA A 12 -30.07 20.77 -7.03
C ALA A 12 -28.55 20.69 -7.23
N PRO A 13 -27.72 21.23 -6.31
CA PRO A 13 -26.28 21.05 -6.41
C PRO A 13 -25.97 19.57 -6.30
N LEU A 14 -25.39 19.00 -7.34
CA LEU A 14 -24.77 17.67 -7.30
C LEU A 14 -23.53 17.77 -6.42
N THR A 15 -23.68 17.44 -5.14
CA THR A 15 -22.55 17.18 -4.27
C THR A 15 -21.91 15.86 -4.71
N VAL A 16 -20.84 15.96 -5.49
CA VAL A 16 -19.99 14.81 -5.77
C VAL A 16 -19.20 14.55 -4.50
N LEU A 17 -19.57 13.49 -3.77
CA LEU A 17 -18.74 12.96 -2.70
C LEU A 17 -17.51 12.32 -3.36
N VAL A 18 -16.42 13.09 -3.41
CA VAL A 18 -15.12 12.55 -3.81
C VAL A 18 -14.59 11.78 -2.62
N ALA A 19 -14.73 10.44 -2.63
CA ALA A 19 -13.98 9.60 -1.71
C ALA A 19 -12.46 9.81 -1.96
N PRO A 20 -11.60 9.89 -0.90
CA PRO A 20 -10.16 9.97 -1.12
C PRO A 20 -9.73 8.78 -1.98
N ALA A 21 -9.27 9.08 -3.18
CA ALA A 21 -8.81 8.06 -4.10
C ALA A 21 -7.50 7.47 -3.57
N VAL A 22 -7.45 6.15 -3.38
CA VAL A 22 -6.21 5.41 -3.20
C VAL A 22 -5.46 5.47 -4.54
N ALA A 23 -4.16 5.77 -4.52
CA ALA A 23 -3.35 5.79 -5.73
C ALA A 23 -3.39 4.42 -6.42
N ALA A 24 -3.31 4.42 -7.76
CA ALA A 24 -3.30 3.19 -8.53
C ALA A 24 -2.04 2.34 -8.25
N PRO A 25 -2.11 1.01 -8.34
CA PRO A 25 -0.93 0.15 -8.31
C PRO A 25 0.09 0.57 -9.36
N ARG A 26 1.36 0.47 -9.04
CA ARG A 26 2.47 0.83 -9.94
C ARG A 26 3.63 -0.12 -9.80
N ILE A 27 4.49 -0.14 -10.82
CA ILE A 27 5.78 -0.78 -10.73
C ILE A 27 6.70 0.12 -9.90
N ALA A 28 7.33 -0.49 -8.91
CA ALA A 28 8.34 0.13 -8.07
C ALA A 28 9.59 -0.74 -8.05
N ARG A 29 10.55 -0.36 -7.26
CA ARG A 29 11.73 -1.16 -6.99
C ARG A 29 11.75 -1.52 -5.51
N CYS A 30 11.77 -2.80 -5.22
CA CYS A 30 11.77 -3.30 -3.85
C CYS A 30 13.14 -3.87 -3.46
N VAL A 31 13.48 -3.67 -2.19
CA VAL A 31 14.58 -4.35 -1.52
C VAL A 31 13.99 -4.97 -0.27
N ILE A 32 13.89 -6.29 -0.26
CA ILE A 32 13.27 -7.06 0.82
C ILE A 32 14.35 -7.92 1.49
N THR A 33 14.59 -7.68 2.76
CA THR A 33 15.51 -8.48 3.57
C THR A 33 14.72 -9.30 4.58
N SER A 34 15.02 -10.57 4.68
CA SER A 34 14.41 -11.52 5.62
C SER A 34 15.43 -12.60 5.98
N ASP A 35 15.02 -13.61 6.73
CA ASP A 35 15.83 -14.79 7.02
C ASP A 35 16.33 -15.49 5.75
N ALA A 36 15.58 -15.39 4.67
CA ALA A 36 15.93 -15.98 3.37
C ALA A 36 16.96 -15.16 2.58
N GLY A 37 17.48 -14.06 3.14
CA GLY A 37 18.43 -13.16 2.49
C GLY A 37 17.80 -11.90 1.95
N THR A 38 18.51 -11.20 1.06
CA THR A 38 18.05 -9.95 0.46
C THR A 38 17.65 -10.17 -1.00
N TRP A 39 16.41 -9.78 -1.30
CA TRP A 39 15.88 -9.77 -2.66
C TRP A 39 15.82 -8.33 -3.18
N ARG A 40 16.22 -8.10 -4.42
CA ARG A 40 16.20 -6.80 -5.09
C ARG A 40 15.58 -6.94 -6.47
N GLY A 41 14.70 -6.03 -6.83
CA GLY A 41 14.17 -6.01 -8.19
C GLY A 41 12.89 -5.24 -8.34
N PRO A 42 12.30 -5.27 -9.54
CA PRO A 42 11.01 -4.65 -9.79
C PRO A 42 9.90 -5.39 -9.05
N CYS A 43 8.98 -4.61 -8.50
CA CYS A 43 7.86 -5.12 -7.72
C CYS A 43 6.58 -4.37 -8.08
N TRP A 44 5.45 -5.03 -7.89
CA TRP A 44 4.16 -4.38 -7.85
C TRP A 44 3.99 -3.70 -6.50
N PHE A 45 3.71 -2.42 -6.53
CA PHE A 45 3.37 -1.64 -5.34
C PHE A 45 1.87 -1.33 -5.38
N GLU A 46 1.14 -1.82 -4.39
CA GLU A 46 -0.28 -1.59 -4.24
C GLU A 46 -0.52 -0.73 -3.00
N PRO A 47 -0.74 0.58 -3.17
CA PRO A 47 -1.03 1.48 -2.06
C PRO A 47 -2.42 1.19 -1.50
N GLN A 48 -2.55 1.34 -0.19
CA GLN A 48 -3.78 1.18 0.57
C GLN A 48 -4.05 2.44 1.38
N ARG A 49 -5.20 2.51 2.03
CA ARG A 49 -5.56 3.65 2.86
C ARG A 49 -4.59 3.82 4.03
N GLY A 50 -4.36 5.09 4.43
CA GLY A 50 -3.52 5.41 5.58
C GLY A 50 -2.03 5.19 5.39
N GLY A 51 -1.56 5.05 4.15
CA GLY A 51 -0.16 4.83 3.82
C GLY A 51 0.29 3.37 3.93
N SER A 52 -0.58 2.46 4.33
CA SER A 52 -0.36 1.02 4.26
C SER A 52 -0.21 0.58 2.81
N PHE A 53 0.47 -0.51 2.57
CA PHE A 53 0.69 -1.01 1.21
C PHE A 53 1.00 -2.51 1.20
N GLU A 54 0.91 -3.08 0.02
CA GLU A 54 1.35 -4.43 -0.28
C GLU A 54 2.31 -4.40 -1.46
N VAL A 55 3.33 -5.23 -1.43
CA VAL A 55 4.26 -5.43 -2.54
C VAL A 55 4.31 -6.90 -2.91
N ALA A 56 4.47 -7.15 -4.21
CA ALA A 56 4.70 -8.48 -4.75
C ALA A 56 5.81 -8.40 -5.80
N ALA A 57 6.61 -9.43 -5.96
CA ALA A 57 7.59 -9.47 -7.03
C ALA A 57 6.90 -9.39 -8.39
N GLN A 58 7.46 -8.64 -9.33
CA GLN A 58 6.90 -8.56 -10.68
C GLN A 58 6.97 -9.90 -11.40
N SER A 59 7.99 -10.70 -11.11
CA SER A 59 8.08 -12.08 -11.55
C SER A 59 8.65 -12.95 -10.43
N GLY A 60 8.09 -14.15 -10.25
CA GLY A 60 8.49 -15.03 -9.18
C GLY A 60 8.03 -14.55 -7.81
N ASN A 61 8.92 -14.64 -6.83
CA ASN A 61 8.66 -14.28 -5.44
C ASN A 61 9.91 -13.68 -4.78
N PHE A 62 9.75 -13.14 -3.58
CA PHE A 62 10.83 -12.63 -2.74
C PHE A 62 11.48 -13.78 -1.95
N ASN A 63 12.30 -14.59 -2.58
CA ASN A 63 12.97 -15.71 -1.91
C ASN A 63 12.01 -16.63 -1.10
N GLY A 64 10.88 -16.99 -1.73
CA GLY A 64 9.85 -17.83 -1.10
C GLY A 64 8.67 -17.09 -0.49
N THR A 65 8.69 -15.78 -0.48
CA THR A 65 7.56 -14.92 -0.07
C THR A 65 6.92 -14.32 -1.31
N GLU A 66 5.63 -14.57 -1.49
CA GLU A 66 4.87 -14.12 -2.66
C GLU A 66 4.52 -12.65 -2.58
N SER A 67 4.09 -12.19 -1.40
CA SER A 67 3.78 -10.78 -1.15
C SER A 67 4.12 -10.38 0.28
N VAL A 68 4.34 -9.10 0.47
CA VAL A 68 4.60 -8.50 1.78
C VAL A 68 3.64 -7.34 1.99
N SER A 69 2.94 -7.37 3.11
CA SER A 69 2.00 -6.32 3.52
C SER A 69 2.57 -5.52 4.68
N VAL A 70 2.52 -4.20 4.54
CA VAL A 70 2.94 -3.25 5.57
C VAL A 70 1.72 -2.45 6.02
N PHE A 71 1.25 -2.71 7.23
CA PHE A 71 0.09 -2.06 7.83
C PHE A 71 0.53 -1.00 8.82
N ILE A 72 0.33 0.25 8.50
CA ILE A 72 0.67 1.36 9.39
C ILE A 72 -0.33 1.39 10.55
N THR A 73 0.18 1.25 11.76
CA THR A 73 -0.61 1.21 13.00
C THR A 73 -0.58 2.54 13.75
N SER A 74 0.51 3.30 13.56
CA SER A 74 0.69 4.66 14.08
C SER A 74 1.78 5.36 13.26
N PRO A 75 1.96 6.68 13.39
CA PRO A 75 2.98 7.39 12.61
C PRO A 75 4.37 6.75 12.77
N GLY A 76 4.94 6.30 11.66
CA GLY A 76 6.26 5.68 11.61
C GLY A 76 6.34 4.26 12.18
N VAL A 77 5.22 3.63 12.49
CA VAL A 77 5.15 2.26 13.03
C VAL A 77 4.18 1.43 12.19
N ALA A 78 4.57 0.22 11.86
CA ALA A 78 3.77 -0.71 11.08
C ALA A 78 3.90 -2.15 11.59
N GLU A 79 2.90 -2.95 11.28
CA GLU A 79 2.95 -4.39 11.37
C GLU A 79 3.18 -4.96 9.97
N VAL A 80 4.09 -5.91 9.86
CA VAL A 80 4.49 -6.50 8.58
C VAL A 80 4.14 -7.97 8.54
N ARG A 81 3.55 -8.39 7.42
CA ARG A 81 3.20 -9.79 7.16
C ARG A 81 3.70 -10.21 5.80
N GLY A 82 4.11 -11.45 5.69
CA GLY A 82 4.49 -12.07 4.43
C GLY A 82 3.60 -13.24 4.09
N LEU A 83 3.09 -13.29 2.86
CA LEU A 83 2.40 -14.44 2.32
C LEU A 83 3.43 -15.34 1.63
N THR A 84 3.63 -16.55 2.14
CA THR A 84 4.56 -17.49 1.52
C THR A 84 3.99 -18.05 0.20
N SER A 85 4.88 -18.59 -0.64
CA SER A 85 4.48 -19.27 -1.88
C SER A 85 3.61 -20.52 -1.63
N ARG A 86 3.54 -20.99 -0.39
CA ARG A 86 2.66 -22.08 0.04
C ARG A 86 1.32 -21.60 0.59
N GLY A 87 1.06 -20.29 0.57
CA GLY A 87 -0.19 -19.72 1.06
C GLY A 87 -0.24 -19.50 2.56
N ILE A 88 0.89 -19.54 3.26
CA ILE A 88 0.97 -19.27 4.70
C ILE A 88 1.18 -17.79 4.93
N ASN A 89 0.30 -17.17 5.71
CA ASN A 89 0.42 -15.79 6.13
C ASN A 89 1.27 -15.71 7.40
N SER A 90 2.52 -15.28 7.27
CA SER A 90 3.48 -15.18 8.36
C SER A 90 3.51 -13.78 8.94
N ASN A 91 3.48 -13.68 10.26
CA ASN A 91 3.70 -12.40 10.95
C ASN A 91 5.22 -12.16 11.08
N TRP A 92 5.70 -11.11 10.40
CA TRP A 92 7.11 -10.71 10.51
C TRP A 92 7.38 -9.85 11.73
N GLY A 93 6.37 -9.14 12.21
CA GLY A 93 6.42 -8.33 13.40
C GLY A 93 6.33 -6.82 13.13
N THR A 94 6.68 -6.05 14.14
CA THR A 94 6.63 -4.60 14.10
C THR A 94 7.84 -4.03 13.37
N ALA A 95 7.59 -3.08 12.50
CA ALA A 95 8.61 -2.30 11.79
C ALA A 95 8.48 -0.82 12.11
N ARG A 96 9.59 -0.13 12.01
CA ARG A 96 9.65 1.33 12.13
C ARG A 96 10.21 1.93 10.85
N ARG A 97 9.68 3.06 10.46
CA ARG A 97 10.21 3.79 9.31
C ARG A 97 11.63 4.25 9.63
N SER A 98 12.58 3.93 8.73
CA SER A 98 13.98 4.30 8.94
C SER A 98 14.17 5.82 8.84
N PRO A 99 14.84 6.47 9.81
CA PRO A 99 15.18 7.88 9.69
C PRO A 99 16.30 8.14 8.67
N ASN A 100 17.09 7.12 8.32
CA ASN A 100 18.21 7.21 7.38
C ASN A 100 17.77 7.02 5.93
N ASP A 101 16.75 6.20 5.71
CA ASP A 101 16.15 5.96 4.40
C ASP A 101 14.63 5.79 4.58
N ARG A 102 13.89 6.83 4.29
CA ARG A 102 12.44 6.87 4.51
C ARG A 102 11.65 5.93 3.60
N ALA A 103 12.29 5.37 2.57
CA ALA A 103 11.70 4.32 1.76
C ALA A 103 11.65 2.97 2.48
N CYS A 104 12.34 2.84 3.61
CA CYS A 104 12.52 1.58 4.32
C CYS A 104 11.71 1.51 5.62
N TRP A 105 11.08 0.36 5.81
CA TRP A 105 10.50 -0.08 7.07
C TRP A 105 11.38 -1.18 7.63
N VAL A 106 11.88 -1.00 8.84
CA VAL A 106 12.88 -1.88 9.45
C VAL A 106 12.32 -2.51 10.71
N GLY A 107 12.33 -3.83 10.77
CA GLY A 107 11.98 -4.61 11.94
C GLY A 107 13.16 -5.47 12.41
N GLU A 108 12.88 -6.33 13.37
CA GLU A 108 13.89 -7.26 13.88
C GLU A 108 14.06 -8.42 12.88
N GLY A 109 15.23 -8.47 12.25
CA GLY A 109 15.57 -9.50 11.27
C GLY A 109 14.98 -9.31 9.89
N PHE A 110 14.34 -8.18 9.61
CA PHE A 110 13.78 -7.90 8.28
C PHE A 110 13.76 -6.41 7.96
N SER A 111 13.67 -6.11 6.67
CA SER A 111 13.37 -4.76 6.18
C SER A 111 12.62 -4.81 4.86
N VAL A 112 11.80 -3.79 4.65
CA VAL A 112 11.02 -3.61 3.43
C VAL A 112 11.27 -2.19 2.91
N CYS A 113 11.95 -2.09 1.78
CA CYS A 113 12.24 -0.81 1.13
C CYS A 113 11.55 -0.76 -0.23
N VAL A 114 10.87 0.34 -0.50
CA VAL A 114 10.15 0.56 -1.75
C VAL A 114 10.55 1.90 -2.34
N TYR A 115 11.06 1.87 -3.56
CA TYR A 115 11.56 3.03 -4.29
C TYR A 115 10.75 3.39 -5.51
#